data_82803eec122e635bd47a9648853c2d9d
#
_entry.id   82803eec122e635bd47a9648853c2d9d
#
_cell.length_a   1.000
_cell.length_b   1.000
_cell.length_c   1.000
_cell.angle_alpha   90.00
_cell.angle_beta   90.00
_cell.angle_gamma   90.00
#
_symmetry.space_group_name_H-M   'P 1'
#
loop_
_entity.id
_entity.type
_entity.pdbx_description
1 polymer ?
#
loop_
_entity_poly.entity_id
_entity_poly.type
_entity_poly.pdbx_seq_one_letter_code
_entity_poly.pdbx_strand_id
1 'polypeptide(L)'
;MGFLNFFKMSGPSEKKVPVEQQDKVYKSLRFQTFVAGTIGYSLYYVCRTGLNVVKGPIIQDGFLTATQLGAISSCLLYAYAAGKFVNGVLADRSNIKRFMAAGLSVSAFTNLVFGLTGLWSTGVGTASSLLVLLLCGLWTLNGWAQSMGTAPAVIGLSRWYPLSIRGTYYGFFSSSHNIGEGLSFVFCGALVGLMGWQWGFMGSALAGVLGVIIILLFMHDNPESKGLKQVELLTGEKTQEEIDAEAAAKAAAKASADAEAKEIQKSVFKNPGVWFLALASGFMYVARYAVNGWGVLVLEGKGFETTQATMIVSINAWCGIFGTVLSGFLSDKLFKGDRQLPALVAGILHVISLIIFLYGGDSVAINVLAMILRGLAIGVLICFLGGLMAVDIVPRKASGSALGIVGLVSYIFASTQDIVSGILIDKGTTVVDGVKHIDFTQVGYLWIGAAIISFILPLFNWKKRQKAL
;
A
#
# COMPACT_ATOMS: atom_id res chain seq x y z
N MET A 1 4.73 -28.97 -18.71
CA MET A 1 5.48 -28.19 -17.70
C MET A 1 4.50 -27.81 -16.58
N GLY A 2 4.78 -28.21 -15.32
CA GLY A 2 3.86 -27.94 -14.22
C GLY A 2 3.75 -26.43 -13.95
N PHE A 3 2.57 -25.97 -13.52
CA PHE A 3 2.25 -24.59 -13.17
C PHE A 3 3.31 -23.93 -12.26
N LEU A 4 3.88 -24.65 -11.32
CA LEU A 4 4.94 -24.17 -10.43
C LEU A 4 6.25 -23.84 -11.14
N ASN A 5 6.58 -24.52 -12.27
CA ASN A 5 7.79 -24.24 -13.02
C ASN A 5 7.71 -22.88 -13.76
N PHE A 6 6.50 -22.38 -14.01
CA PHE A 6 6.30 -21.04 -14.60
C PHE A 6 6.86 -19.95 -13.68
N PHE A 7 6.70 -20.09 -12.37
CA PHE A 7 7.15 -19.09 -11.40
C PHE A 7 8.60 -19.27 -10.93
N LYS A 8 9.28 -20.33 -11.33
CA LYS A 8 10.67 -20.57 -10.91
C LYS A 8 11.59 -19.44 -11.38
N MET A 9 12.49 -19.01 -10.49
CA MET A 9 13.54 -18.02 -10.80
C MET A 9 14.33 -18.43 -12.05
N SER A 10 14.64 -17.45 -12.89
CA SER A 10 15.40 -17.69 -14.13
C SER A 10 16.82 -18.06 -13.82
N GLY A 11 17.29 -19.16 -14.41
CA GLY A 11 18.71 -19.55 -14.38
C GLY A 11 19.59 -18.63 -15.23
N PRO A 12 20.91 -18.76 -15.09
CA PRO A 12 21.88 -18.03 -15.92
C PRO A 12 21.70 -18.34 -17.42
N SER A 13 21.83 -17.31 -18.25
CA SER A 13 21.80 -17.47 -19.71
C SER A 13 23.09 -18.16 -20.22
N GLU A 14 22.93 -19.06 -21.18
CA GLU A 14 24.06 -19.67 -21.90
C GLU A 14 24.82 -18.61 -22.73
N LYS A 15 24.09 -17.67 -23.33
CA LYS A 15 24.67 -16.55 -24.10
C LYS A 15 25.16 -15.48 -23.14
N LYS A 16 26.49 -15.26 -23.10
CA LYS A 16 27.10 -14.20 -22.30
C LYS A 16 27.21 -12.91 -23.08
N VAL A 17 26.97 -11.78 -22.43
CA VAL A 17 27.20 -10.46 -23.01
C VAL A 17 28.73 -10.20 -23.07
N PRO A 18 29.29 -9.74 -24.20
CA PRO A 18 30.70 -9.35 -24.29
C PRO A 18 31.09 -8.34 -23.21
N VAL A 19 32.28 -8.48 -22.64
CA VAL A 19 32.77 -7.67 -21.50
C VAL A 19 32.64 -6.17 -21.77
N GLU A 20 32.98 -5.75 -22.99
CA GLU A 20 32.94 -4.35 -23.44
C GLU A 20 31.50 -3.76 -23.44
N GLN A 21 30.49 -4.59 -23.56
CA GLN A 21 29.10 -4.17 -23.63
C GLN A 21 28.35 -4.35 -22.30
N GLN A 22 28.94 -5.06 -21.33
CA GLN A 22 28.24 -5.43 -20.07
C GLN A 22 27.75 -4.21 -19.30
N ASP A 23 28.53 -3.16 -19.16
CA ASP A 23 28.16 -1.95 -18.42
C ASP A 23 26.96 -1.23 -19.08
N LYS A 24 27.00 -1.06 -20.40
CA LYS A 24 25.90 -0.43 -21.15
C LYS A 24 24.60 -1.23 -21.07
N VAL A 25 24.67 -2.54 -21.28
CA VAL A 25 23.51 -3.44 -21.22
C VAL A 25 22.97 -3.49 -19.80
N TYR A 26 23.83 -3.60 -18.79
CA TYR A 26 23.45 -3.59 -17.38
C TYR A 26 22.70 -2.31 -16.98
N LYS A 27 23.24 -1.14 -17.31
CA LYS A 27 22.60 0.16 -16.99
C LYS A 27 21.21 0.28 -17.64
N SER A 28 21.08 -0.18 -18.89
CA SER A 28 19.81 -0.15 -19.61
C SER A 28 18.77 -1.08 -18.99
N LEU A 29 19.11 -2.35 -18.76
CA LEU A 29 18.18 -3.34 -18.21
C LEU A 29 17.81 -3.05 -16.76
N ARG A 30 18.76 -2.53 -15.97
CA ARG A 30 18.53 -2.07 -14.61
C ARG A 30 17.50 -0.94 -14.56
N PHE A 31 17.65 0.08 -15.42
CA PHE A 31 16.70 1.19 -15.50
C PHE A 31 15.33 0.72 -15.96
N GLN A 32 15.25 -0.12 -17.01
CA GLN A 32 14.00 -0.70 -17.47
C GLN A 32 13.27 -1.47 -16.35
N THR A 33 13.99 -2.30 -15.61
CA THR A 33 13.42 -3.08 -14.49
C THR A 33 12.90 -2.18 -13.38
N PHE A 34 13.61 -1.11 -13.04
CA PHE A 34 13.19 -0.13 -12.05
C PHE A 34 11.91 0.60 -12.47
N VAL A 35 11.90 1.13 -13.68
CA VAL A 35 10.74 1.87 -14.21
C VAL A 35 9.52 0.95 -14.31
N ALA A 36 9.71 -0.26 -14.88
CA ALA A 36 8.63 -1.24 -15.00
C ALA A 36 8.07 -1.69 -13.63
N GLY A 37 8.94 -1.91 -12.65
CA GLY A 37 8.53 -2.23 -11.28
C GLY A 37 7.76 -1.08 -10.61
N THR A 38 8.23 0.16 -10.78
CA THR A 38 7.61 1.36 -10.20
C THR A 38 6.26 1.67 -10.83
N ILE A 39 6.18 1.72 -12.16
CA ILE A 39 4.93 1.95 -12.88
C ILE A 39 3.97 0.78 -12.65
N GLY A 40 4.44 -0.46 -12.77
CA GLY A 40 3.63 -1.64 -12.52
C GLY A 40 3.00 -1.62 -11.13
N TYR A 41 3.76 -1.26 -10.10
CA TYR A 41 3.24 -1.17 -8.73
C TYR A 41 2.27 0.02 -8.55
N SER A 42 2.48 1.14 -9.24
CA SER A 42 1.50 2.23 -9.27
C SER A 42 0.17 1.76 -9.87
N LEU A 43 0.20 0.95 -10.93
CA LEU A 43 -1.01 0.42 -11.58
C LEU A 43 -1.70 -0.67 -10.74
N TYR A 44 -0.97 -1.38 -9.87
CA TYR A 44 -1.59 -2.19 -8.82
C TYR A 44 -2.49 -1.35 -7.91
N TYR A 45 -2.03 -0.15 -7.52
CA TYR A 45 -2.84 0.75 -6.70
C TYR A 45 -4.09 1.26 -7.43
N VAL A 46 -4.03 1.49 -8.74
CA VAL A 46 -5.23 1.82 -9.53
C VAL A 46 -6.26 0.70 -9.42
N CYS A 47 -5.86 -0.57 -9.59
CA CYS A 47 -6.76 -1.72 -9.44
C CYS A 47 -7.26 -1.94 -8.00
N ARG A 48 -6.56 -1.43 -7.00
CA ARG A 48 -6.93 -1.53 -5.58
C ARG A 48 -7.89 -0.44 -5.16
N THR A 49 -7.66 0.80 -5.58
CA THR A 49 -8.33 1.99 -5.07
C THR A 49 -9.63 2.28 -5.82
N GLY A 50 -9.86 1.66 -6.99
CA GLY A 50 -11.04 1.89 -7.82
C GLY A 50 -12.36 1.79 -7.08
N LEU A 51 -12.52 0.80 -6.16
CA LEU A 51 -13.71 0.67 -5.32
C LEU A 51 -13.96 1.92 -4.45
N ASN A 52 -12.93 2.58 -3.96
CA ASN A 52 -13.06 3.76 -3.10
C ASN A 52 -13.62 4.99 -3.84
N VAL A 53 -13.38 5.04 -5.15
CA VAL A 53 -13.87 6.10 -6.03
C VAL A 53 -15.37 5.96 -6.30
N VAL A 54 -15.87 4.74 -6.37
CA VAL A 54 -17.23 4.42 -6.86
C VAL A 54 -18.25 4.20 -5.74
N LYS A 55 -17.85 4.22 -4.47
CA LYS A 55 -18.76 3.91 -3.34
C LYS A 55 -19.99 4.81 -3.32
N GLY A 56 -19.84 6.11 -3.52
CA GLY A 56 -20.93 7.06 -3.51
C GLY A 56 -21.96 6.78 -4.60
N PRO A 57 -21.58 6.77 -5.89
CA PRO A 57 -22.48 6.43 -6.98
C PRO A 57 -23.18 5.07 -6.80
N ILE A 58 -22.48 4.03 -6.33
CA ILE A 58 -23.07 2.71 -6.08
C ILE A 58 -24.17 2.78 -4.98
N ILE A 59 -23.93 3.57 -3.92
CA ILE A 59 -24.91 3.77 -2.85
C ILE A 59 -26.11 4.56 -3.38
N GLN A 60 -25.89 5.62 -4.16
CA GLN A 60 -26.97 6.42 -4.72
C GLN A 60 -27.83 5.62 -5.69
N ASP A 61 -27.25 4.78 -6.55
CA ASP A 61 -27.97 3.86 -7.44
C ASP A 61 -28.74 2.77 -6.68
N GLY A 62 -28.49 2.59 -5.37
CA GLY A 62 -29.14 1.56 -4.55
C GLY A 62 -28.66 0.13 -4.83
N PHE A 63 -27.58 -0.03 -5.59
CA PHE A 63 -27.03 -1.37 -5.92
C PHE A 63 -26.43 -2.06 -4.70
N LEU A 64 -25.60 -1.35 -3.89
CA LEU A 64 -25.03 -1.85 -2.65
C LEU A 64 -25.22 -0.82 -1.52
N THR A 65 -25.35 -1.31 -0.27
CA THR A 65 -25.34 -0.45 0.92
C THR A 65 -23.90 -0.12 1.35
N ALA A 66 -23.73 0.88 2.23
CA ALA A 66 -22.42 1.21 2.78
C ALA A 66 -21.84 0.04 3.61
N THR A 67 -22.69 -0.69 4.36
CA THR A 67 -22.28 -1.90 5.09
C THR A 67 -21.72 -2.97 4.15
N GLN A 68 -22.41 -3.23 3.04
CA GLN A 68 -21.97 -4.21 2.03
C GLN A 68 -20.64 -3.79 1.38
N LEU A 69 -20.49 -2.52 1.02
CA LEU A 69 -19.26 -1.97 0.48
C LEU A 69 -18.11 -2.00 1.49
N GLY A 70 -18.38 -1.72 2.76
CA GLY A 70 -17.43 -1.87 3.85
C GLY A 70 -16.96 -3.32 4.01
N ALA A 71 -17.86 -4.29 3.95
CA ALA A 71 -17.53 -5.72 4.00
C ALA A 71 -16.66 -6.14 2.79
N ILE A 72 -17.02 -5.74 1.57
CA ILE A 72 -16.25 -6.02 0.35
C ILE A 72 -14.84 -5.43 0.45
N SER A 73 -14.72 -4.15 0.85
CA SER A 73 -13.42 -3.48 1.04
C SER A 73 -12.55 -4.21 2.07
N SER A 74 -13.15 -4.64 3.17
CA SER A 74 -12.46 -5.36 4.26
C SER A 74 -11.91 -6.71 3.80
N CYS A 75 -12.63 -7.43 2.96
CA CYS A 75 -12.19 -8.69 2.38
C CYS A 75 -10.85 -8.54 1.63
N LEU A 76 -10.69 -7.45 0.87
CA LEU A 76 -9.43 -7.13 0.20
C LEU A 76 -8.29 -6.94 1.20
N LEU A 77 -8.51 -6.14 2.24
CA LEU A 77 -7.46 -5.77 3.18
C LEU A 77 -7.03 -6.94 4.06
N TYR A 78 -7.97 -7.80 4.51
CA TYR A 78 -7.63 -9.03 5.23
C TYR A 78 -6.85 -10.02 4.35
N ALA A 79 -7.29 -10.23 3.11
CA ALA A 79 -6.60 -11.10 2.17
C ALA A 79 -5.21 -10.57 1.81
N TYR A 80 -5.09 -9.25 1.66
CA TYR A 80 -3.80 -8.58 1.45
C TYR A 80 -2.84 -8.78 2.62
N ALA A 81 -3.32 -8.65 3.86
CA ALA A 81 -2.50 -8.84 5.06
C ALA A 81 -1.94 -10.27 5.13
N ALA A 82 -2.80 -11.28 4.92
CA ALA A 82 -2.40 -12.69 4.89
C ALA A 82 -1.46 -12.98 3.69
N GLY A 83 -1.85 -12.53 2.52
CA GLY A 83 -1.09 -12.71 1.28
C GLY A 83 0.29 -12.08 1.32
N LYS A 84 0.43 -10.92 1.96
CA LYS A 84 1.72 -10.21 2.08
C LYS A 84 2.78 -11.06 2.78
N PHE A 85 2.37 -11.84 3.78
CA PHE A 85 3.27 -12.76 4.48
C PHE A 85 3.66 -13.95 3.57
N VAL A 86 2.69 -14.63 2.98
CA VAL A 86 2.92 -15.82 2.15
C VAL A 86 3.64 -15.47 0.86
N ASN A 87 3.13 -14.47 0.13
CA ASN A 87 3.67 -14.06 -1.16
C ASN A 87 5.04 -13.36 -1.03
N GLY A 88 5.36 -12.76 0.12
CA GLY A 88 6.71 -12.27 0.40
C GLY A 88 7.75 -13.39 0.35
N VAL A 89 7.47 -14.50 1.03
CA VAL A 89 8.36 -15.68 1.04
C VAL A 89 8.42 -16.38 -0.34
N LEU A 90 7.28 -16.45 -1.04
CA LEU A 90 7.24 -17.04 -2.38
C LEU A 90 8.01 -16.23 -3.41
N ALA A 91 7.95 -14.91 -3.32
CA ALA A 91 8.60 -14.00 -4.26
C ALA A 91 10.14 -14.15 -4.26
N ASP A 92 10.76 -14.43 -3.10
CA ASP A 92 12.21 -14.61 -2.98
C ASP A 92 12.74 -15.74 -3.88
N ARG A 93 11.94 -16.78 -4.09
CA ARG A 93 12.28 -17.97 -4.90
C ARG A 93 11.68 -17.93 -6.30
N SER A 94 10.95 -16.86 -6.62
CA SER A 94 10.20 -16.74 -7.86
C SER A 94 10.88 -15.85 -8.89
N ASN A 95 10.50 -16.05 -10.15
CA ASN A 95 10.73 -15.09 -11.22
C ASN A 95 9.88 -13.86 -10.94
N ILE A 96 10.51 -12.75 -10.55
CA ILE A 96 9.83 -11.53 -10.09
C ILE A 96 8.91 -10.92 -11.17
N LYS A 97 9.31 -10.98 -12.43
CA LYS A 97 8.54 -10.51 -13.58
C LYS A 97 7.22 -11.27 -13.69
N ARG A 98 7.29 -12.62 -13.73
CA ARG A 98 6.11 -13.48 -13.92
C ARG A 98 5.20 -13.43 -12.71
N PHE A 99 5.78 -13.39 -11.50
CA PHE A 99 5.03 -13.33 -10.26
C PHE A 99 4.24 -12.03 -10.13
N MET A 100 4.89 -10.90 -10.39
CA MET A 100 4.25 -9.59 -10.37
C MET A 100 3.19 -9.46 -11.48
N ALA A 101 3.49 -9.91 -12.70
CA ALA A 101 2.53 -9.86 -13.80
C ALA A 101 1.29 -10.71 -13.52
N ALA A 102 1.44 -11.92 -12.95
CA ALA A 102 0.33 -12.79 -12.60
C ALA A 102 -0.61 -12.15 -11.56
N GLY A 103 -0.04 -11.55 -10.48
CA GLY A 103 -0.85 -10.84 -9.49
C GLY A 103 -1.64 -9.68 -10.10
N LEU A 104 -0.99 -8.86 -10.95
CA LEU A 104 -1.68 -7.74 -11.59
C LEU A 104 -2.74 -8.20 -12.60
N SER A 105 -2.50 -9.32 -13.31
CA SER A 105 -3.50 -9.92 -14.21
C SER A 105 -4.75 -10.35 -13.44
N VAL A 106 -4.60 -10.98 -12.29
CA VAL A 106 -5.72 -11.35 -11.43
C VAL A 106 -6.44 -10.10 -10.92
N SER A 107 -5.71 -9.07 -10.50
CA SER A 107 -6.32 -7.79 -10.08
C SER A 107 -7.10 -7.11 -11.21
N ALA A 108 -6.57 -7.10 -12.42
CA ALA A 108 -7.27 -6.56 -13.59
C ALA A 108 -8.54 -7.36 -13.89
N PHE A 109 -8.45 -8.70 -13.86
CA PHE A 109 -9.59 -9.59 -14.08
C PHE A 109 -10.70 -9.36 -13.05
N THR A 110 -10.36 -9.26 -11.74
CA THR A 110 -11.36 -9.03 -10.68
C THR A 110 -12.06 -7.68 -10.84
N ASN A 111 -11.34 -6.63 -11.23
CA ASN A 111 -11.93 -5.33 -11.54
C ASN A 111 -12.88 -5.42 -12.76
N LEU A 112 -12.45 -6.10 -13.83
CA LEU A 112 -13.29 -6.30 -15.02
C LEU A 112 -14.61 -7.00 -14.67
N VAL A 113 -14.54 -8.11 -13.93
CA VAL A 113 -15.73 -8.87 -13.51
C VAL A 113 -16.65 -8.01 -12.64
N PHE A 114 -16.12 -7.22 -11.72
CA PHE A 114 -16.94 -6.32 -10.88
C PHE A 114 -17.65 -5.27 -11.74
N GLY A 115 -16.94 -4.62 -12.67
CA GLY A 115 -17.54 -3.65 -13.59
C GLY A 115 -18.62 -4.25 -14.47
N LEU A 116 -18.41 -5.44 -15.05
CA LEU A 116 -19.39 -6.18 -15.86
C LEU A 116 -20.61 -6.58 -15.01
N THR A 117 -20.42 -7.03 -13.77
CA THR A 117 -21.53 -7.35 -12.86
C THR A 117 -22.43 -6.14 -12.67
N GLY A 118 -21.85 -4.95 -12.49
CA GLY A 118 -22.62 -3.71 -12.40
C GLY A 118 -23.41 -3.39 -13.68
N LEU A 119 -22.84 -3.60 -14.87
CA LEU A 119 -23.54 -3.38 -16.14
C LEU A 119 -24.73 -4.33 -16.33
N TRP A 120 -24.56 -5.61 -15.95
CA TRP A 120 -25.64 -6.60 -16.08
C TRP A 120 -26.73 -6.42 -15.02
N SER A 121 -26.42 -5.79 -13.89
CA SER A 121 -27.36 -5.54 -12.80
C SER A 121 -28.07 -4.18 -12.93
N THR A 122 -27.82 -3.42 -13.98
CA THR A 122 -28.47 -2.13 -14.20
C THR A 122 -29.99 -2.29 -14.27
N GLY A 123 -30.72 -1.62 -13.38
CA GLY A 123 -32.18 -1.69 -13.28
C GLY A 123 -32.72 -2.87 -12.44
N VAL A 124 -31.88 -3.75 -11.89
CA VAL A 124 -32.31 -4.91 -11.07
C VAL A 124 -32.60 -4.53 -9.61
N GLY A 125 -32.17 -3.33 -9.18
CA GLY A 125 -32.28 -2.89 -7.79
C GLY A 125 -31.15 -3.39 -6.90
N THR A 126 -31.40 -3.56 -5.60
CA THR A 126 -30.38 -3.95 -4.62
C THR A 126 -29.81 -5.35 -4.87
N ALA A 127 -28.49 -5.49 -4.80
CA ALA A 127 -27.80 -6.76 -4.97
C ALA A 127 -28.28 -7.82 -3.97
N SER A 128 -28.50 -9.04 -4.45
CA SER A 128 -28.86 -10.17 -3.58
C SER A 128 -27.70 -10.51 -2.64
N SER A 129 -28.03 -11.15 -1.51
CA SER A 129 -27.01 -11.60 -0.53
C SER A 129 -25.97 -12.55 -1.15
N LEU A 130 -26.40 -13.40 -2.11
CA LEU A 130 -25.48 -14.27 -2.85
C LEU A 130 -24.51 -13.47 -3.71
N LEU A 131 -24.99 -12.43 -4.41
CA LEU A 131 -24.15 -11.57 -5.22
C LEU A 131 -23.13 -10.81 -4.36
N VAL A 132 -23.57 -10.28 -3.20
CA VAL A 132 -22.65 -9.63 -2.25
C VAL A 132 -21.55 -10.60 -1.79
N LEU A 133 -21.91 -11.86 -1.48
CA LEU A 133 -20.94 -12.88 -1.10
C LEU A 133 -19.94 -13.18 -2.23
N LEU A 134 -20.39 -13.26 -3.48
CA LEU A 134 -19.52 -13.43 -4.64
C LEU A 134 -18.59 -12.25 -4.84
N LEU A 135 -19.08 -11.00 -4.65
CA LEU A 135 -18.25 -9.80 -4.72
C LEU A 135 -17.21 -9.74 -3.58
N CYS A 136 -17.55 -10.20 -2.36
CA CYS A 136 -16.60 -10.39 -1.28
C CYS A 136 -15.51 -11.40 -1.66
N GLY A 137 -15.87 -12.53 -2.24
CA GLY A 137 -14.92 -13.53 -2.74
C GLY A 137 -14.01 -12.99 -3.84
N LEU A 138 -14.58 -12.24 -4.77
CA LEU A 138 -13.83 -11.58 -5.85
C LEU A 138 -12.83 -10.55 -5.29
N TRP A 139 -13.25 -9.78 -4.30
CA TRP A 139 -12.37 -8.78 -3.67
C TRP A 139 -11.34 -9.41 -2.72
N THR A 140 -11.62 -10.56 -2.13
CA THR A 140 -10.64 -11.39 -1.43
C THR A 140 -9.54 -11.85 -2.39
N LEU A 141 -9.92 -12.32 -3.58
CA LEU A 141 -8.98 -12.71 -4.62
C LEU A 141 -8.13 -11.53 -5.10
N ASN A 142 -8.76 -10.35 -5.28
CA ASN A 142 -8.03 -9.12 -5.59
C ASN A 142 -7.01 -8.79 -4.49
N GLY A 143 -7.40 -8.84 -3.21
CA GLY A 143 -6.51 -8.56 -2.07
C GLY A 143 -5.31 -9.50 -2.01
N TRP A 144 -5.51 -10.79 -2.23
CA TRP A 144 -4.42 -11.75 -2.35
C TRP A 144 -3.48 -11.41 -3.51
N ALA A 145 -4.03 -11.15 -4.69
CA ALA A 145 -3.29 -10.75 -5.89
C ALA A 145 -2.49 -9.45 -5.68
N GLN A 146 -3.07 -8.46 -5.02
CA GLN A 146 -2.41 -7.21 -4.66
C GLN A 146 -1.14 -7.40 -3.83
N SER A 147 -1.10 -8.42 -2.98
CA SER A 147 0.08 -8.73 -2.16
C SER A 147 1.27 -9.27 -2.97
N MET A 148 1.04 -9.66 -4.23
CA MET A 148 2.08 -10.10 -5.18
C MET A 148 2.81 -8.94 -5.87
N GLY A 149 2.53 -7.68 -5.54
CA GLY A 149 3.11 -6.51 -6.19
C GLY A 149 4.40 -6.01 -5.55
N THR A 150 4.37 -5.71 -4.24
CA THR A 150 5.48 -5.04 -3.54
C THR A 150 6.75 -5.88 -3.46
N ALA A 151 6.62 -7.14 -3.02
CA ALA A 151 7.76 -8.00 -2.78
C ALA A 151 8.61 -8.22 -4.04
N PRO A 152 8.06 -8.59 -5.21
CA PRO A 152 8.84 -8.74 -6.43
C PRO A 152 9.55 -7.45 -6.87
N ALA A 153 8.91 -6.30 -6.72
CA ALA A 153 9.52 -5.01 -7.07
C ALA A 153 10.72 -4.69 -6.18
N VAL A 154 10.62 -4.90 -4.87
CA VAL A 154 11.71 -4.69 -3.91
C VAL A 154 12.83 -5.73 -4.11
N ILE A 155 12.50 -6.99 -4.38
CA ILE A 155 13.48 -8.02 -4.73
C ILE A 155 14.19 -7.64 -6.05
N GLY A 156 13.47 -7.07 -7.02
CA GLY A 156 14.06 -6.52 -8.24
C GLY A 156 15.12 -5.49 -7.94
N LEU A 157 14.88 -4.57 -7.01
CA LEU A 157 15.89 -3.61 -6.57
C LEU A 157 17.11 -4.32 -5.96
N SER A 158 16.93 -5.36 -5.16
CA SER A 158 18.05 -6.10 -4.56
C SER A 158 18.86 -6.91 -5.57
N ARG A 159 18.23 -7.39 -6.64
CA ARG A 159 18.92 -8.18 -7.71
C ARG A 159 19.62 -7.30 -8.75
N TRP A 160 19.16 -6.04 -8.95
CA TRP A 160 19.66 -5.16 -10.02
C TRP A 160 20.49 -3.98 -9.52
N TYR A 161 20.41 -3.64 -8.22
CA TYR A 161 21.08 -2.47 -7.66
C TYR A 161 22.10 -2.86 -6.59
N PRO A 162 23.32 -2.34 -6.67
CA PRO A 162 24.33 -2.52 -5.63
C PRO A 162 23.88 -1.85 -4.33
N LEU A 163 24.43 -2.31 -3.21
CA LEU A 163 24.01 -1.89 -1.88
C LEU A 163 24.19 -0.37 -1.68
N SER A 164 25.24 0.19 -2.26
CA SER A 164 25.62 1.61 -2.16
C SER A 164 24.52 2.59 -2.62
N ILE A 165 23.73 2.25 -3.65
CA ILE A 165 22.69 3.13 -4.21
C ILE A 165 21.27 2.58 -4.06
N ARG A 166 21.12 1.35 -3.59
CA ARG A 166 19.82 0.66 -3.47
C ARG A 166 18.81 1.44 -2.63
N GLY A 167 19.27 2.07 -1.55
CA GLY A 167 18.41 2.88 -0.67
C GLY A 167 17.78 4.07 -1.38
N THR A 168 18.52 4.75 -2.26
CA THR A 168 18.00 5.88 -3.04
C THR A 168 16.88 5.43 -4.00
N TYR A 169 17.11 4.33 -4.72
CA TYR A 169 16.10 3.79 -5.64
C TYR A 169 14.87 3.23 -4.92
N TYR A 170 15.06 2.65 -3.73
CA TYR A 170 13.96 2.24 -2.87
C TYR A 170 13.11 3.46 -2.43
N GLY A 171 13.74 4.58 -2.12
CA GLY A 171 13.06 5.84 -1.80
C GLY A 171 12.16 6.31 -2.95
N PHE A 172 12.67 6.31 -4.19
CA PHE A 172 11.86 6.63 -5.37
C PHE A 172 10.73 5.62 -5.60
N PHE A 173 11.04 4.31 -5.49
CA PHE A 173 10.02 3.26 -5.60
C PHE A 173 8.91 3.42 -4.56
N SER A 174 9.25 3.86 -3.35
CA SER A 174 8.28 4.06 -2.27
C SER A 174 7.21 5.10 -2.61
N SER A 175 7.47 6.02 -3.55
CA SER A 175 6.45 6.98 -4.01
C SER A 175 5.40 6.36 -4.93
N SER A 176 5.64 5.18 -5.48
CA SER A 176 4.76 4.52 -6.45
C SER A 176 3.36 4.24 -5.92
N HIS A 177 3.20 3.94 -4.62
CA HIS A 177 1.90 3.73 -4.01
C HIS A 177 1.06 5.02 -3.96
N ASN A 178 1.67 6.15 -3.61
CA ASN A 178 0.98 7.45 -3.62
C ASN A 178 0.65 7.90 -5.05
N ILE A 179 1.56 7.69 -6.00
CA ILE A 179 1.33 7.97 -7.43
C ILE A 179 0.14 7.15 -7.91
N GLY A 180 0.12 5.85 -7.65
CA GLY A 180 -0.96 4.96 -8.06
C GLY A 180 -2.29 5.30 -7.41
N GLU A 181 -2.29 5.67 -6.13
CA GLU A 181 -3.49 6.12 -5.41
C GLU A 181 -4.03 7.43 -5.98
N GLY A 182 -3.17 8.44 -6.19
CA GLY A 182 -3.54 9.71 -6.80
C GLY A 182 -4.07 9.55 -8.22
N LEU A 183 -3.39 8.76 -9.05
CA LEU A 183 -3.84 8.42 -10.40
C LEU A 183 -5.19 7.72 -10.40
N SER A 184 -5.44 6.80 -9.46
CA SER A 184 -6.73 6.13 -9.35
C SER A 184 -7.87 7.11 -9.13
N PHE A 185 -7.74 8.03 -8.16
CA PHE A 185 -8.76 9.02 -7.89
C PHE A 185 -9.03 9.91 -9.11
N VAL A 186 -7.99 10.40 -9.79
CA VAL A 186 -8.15 11.27 -10.96
C VAL A 186 -8.72 10.49 -12.16
N PHE A 187 -8.09 9.37 -12.51
CA PHE A 187 -8.44 8.61 -13.71
C PHE A 187 -9.79 7.89 -13.58
N CYS A 188 -9.99 7.12 -12.50
CA CYS A 188 -11.26 6.44 -12.28
C CYS A 188 -12.37 7.45 -11.99
N GLY A 189 -12.09 8.54 -11.26
CA GLY A 189 -13.07 9.61 -11.00
C GLY A 189 -13.58 10.26 -12.28
N ALA A 190 -12.69 10.55 -13.24
CA ALA A 190 -13.09 11.06 -14.54
C ALA A 190 -13.99 10.08 -15.32
N LEU A 191 -13.63 8.79 -15.33
CA LEU A 191 -14.44 7.77 -16.00
C LEU A 191 -15.82 7.60 -15.33
N VAL A 192 -15.88 7.64 -14.02
CA VAL A 192 -17.13 7.56 -13.25
C VAL A 192 -18.04 8.74 -13.58
N GLY A 193 -17.51 9.97 -13.60
CA GLY A 193 -18.28 11.16 -13.93
C GLY A 193 -18.80 11.19 -15.37
N LEU A 194 -18.07 10.59 -16.31
CA LEU A 194 -18.45 10.56 -17.75
C LEU A 194 -19.37 9.41 -18.13
N MET A 195 -19.17 8.23 -17.54
CA MET A 195 -19.73 6.98 -18.05
C MET A 195 -20.42 6.12 -16.97
N GLY A 196 -20.40 6.56 -15.71
CA GLY A 196 -20.97 5.83 -14.58
C GLY A 196 -19.95 4.97 -13.81
N TRP A 197 -20.33 4.50 -12.64
CA TRP A 197 -19.44 3.85 -11.68
C TRP A 197 -18.83 2.53 -12.19
N GLN A 198 -19.52 1.82 -13.08
CA GLN A 198 -19.05 0.57 -13.69
C GLN A 198 -17.73 0.79 -14.43
N TRP A 199 -17.60 1.96 -15.08
CA TRP A 199 -16.41 2.33 -15.84
C TRP A 199 -15.21 2.69 -14.97
N GLY A 200 -15.41 3.03 -13.68
CA GLY A 200 -14.33 3.13 -12.71
C GLY A 200 -13.58 1.80 -12.53
N PHE A 201 -14.31 0.68 -12.48
CA PHE A 201 -13.72 -0.65 -12.44
C PHE A 201 -13.13 -1.08 -13.80
N MET A 202 -13.83 -0.83 -14.90
CA MET A 202 -13.33 -1.16 -16.24
C MET A 202 -12.06 -0.38 -16.57
N GLY A 203 -11.99 0.90 -16.22
CA GLY A 203 -10.78 1.70 -16.31
C GLY A 203 -9.63 1.15 -15.47
N SER A 204 -9.93 0.74 -14.24
CA SER A 204 -8.94 0.07 -13.37
C SER A 204 -8.44 -1.24 -14.01
N ALA A 205 -9.32 -2.04 -14.62
CA ALA A 205 -8.94 -3.26 -15.32
C ALA A 205 -8.03 -2.97 -16.52
N LEU A 206 -8.36 -1.96 -17.32
CA LEU A 206 -7.54 -1.53 -18.47
C LEU A 206 -6.15 -1.05 -18.01
N ALA A 207 -6.09 -0.25 -16.94
CA ALA A 207 -4.84 0.18 -16.34
C ALA A 207 -4.01 -1.02 -15.83
N GLY A 208 -4.66 -2.02 -15.24
CA GLY A 208 -4.03 -3.28 -14.84
C GLY A 208 -3.44 -4.05 -16.01
N VAL A 209 -4.18 -4.19 -17.12
CA VAL A 209 -3.69 -4.84 -18.36
C VAL A 209 -2.47 -4.09 -18.92
N LEU A 210 -2.52 -2.75 -18.96
CA LEU A 210 -1.37 -1.94 -19.37
C LEU A 210 -0.16 -2.20 -18.47
N GLY A 211 -0.36 -2.28 -17.15
CA GLY A 211 0.69 -2.61 -16.21
C GLY A 211 1.30 -4.00 -16.42
N VAL A 212 0.47 -5.01 -16.73
CA VAL A 212 0.94 -6.36 -17.08
C VAL A 212 1.83 -6.30 -18.32
N ILE A 213 1.42 -5.58 -19.36
CA ILE A 213 2.21 -5.42 -20.59
C ILE A 213 3.56 -4.76 -20.28
N ILE A 214 3.57 -3.67 -19.53
CA ILE A 214 4.81 -2.98 -19.13
C ILE A 214 5.74 -3.91 -18.33
N ILE A 215 5.22 -4.64 -17.35
CA ILE A 215 6.00 -5.60 -16.56
C ILE A 215 6.57 -6.70 -17.46
N LEU A 216 5.74 -7.28 -18.35
CA LEU A 216 6.17 -8.36 -19.23
C LEU A 216 7.19 -7.92 -20.28
N LEU A 217 7.18 -6.69 -20.73
CA LEU A 217 8.12 -6.19 -21.72
C LEU A 217 9.45 -5.72 -21.08
N PHE A 218 9.37 -4.94 -20.00
CA PHE A 218 10.50 -4.17 -19.51
C PHE A 218 11.08 -4.63 -18.15
N MET A 219 10.36 -5.47 -17.40
CA MET A 219 10.92 -6.01 -16.13
C MET A 219 11.76 -7.25 -16.44
N HIS A 220 12.90 -7.39 -15.78
CA HIS A 220 13.83 -8.52 -15.92
C HIS A 220 14.09 -9.14 -14.55
N ASP A 221 14.21 -10.49 -14.52
CA ASP A 221 14.29 -11.24 -13.27
C ASP A 221 15.61 -10.99 -12.52
N ASN A 222 16.73 -11.28 -13.18
CA ASN A 222 18.07 -11.06 -12.64
C ASN A 222 19.07 -10.83 -13.77
N PRO A 223 20.26 -10.23 -13.49
CA PRO A 223 21.29 -9.98 -14.50
C PRO A 223 21.80 -11.25 -15.17
N GLU A 224 21.96 -12.33 -14.40
CA GLU A 224 22.52 -13.58 -14.89
C GLU A 224 21.65 -14.21 -15.98
N SER A 225 20.33 -14.06 -15.88
CA SER A 225 19.37 -14.53 -16.90
C SER A 225 19.49 -13.77 -18.23
N LYS A 226 20.21 -12.65 -18.23
CA LYS A 226 20.51 -11.84 -19.42
C LYS A 226 21.97 -11.96 -19.89
N GLY A 227 22.70 -12.93 -19.33
CA GLY A 227 24.09 -13.17 -19.71
C GLY A 227 25.11 -12.20 -19.09
N LEU A 228 24.67 -11.45 -18.09
CA LEU A 228 25.52 -10.55 -17.29
C LEU A 228 26.09 -11.30 -16.08
N LYS A 229 27.14 -10.74 -15.48
CA LYS A 229 27.66 -11.18 -14.17
C LYS A 229 26.73 -10.73 -13.05
N GLN A 230 26.95 -11.21 -11.82
CA GLN A 230 26.30 -10.72 -10.61
C GLN A 230 26.55 -9.21 -10.41
N VAL A 231 25.58 -8.52 -9.79
CA VAL A 231 25.63 -7.06 -9.65
C VAL A 231 26.88 -6.59 -8.91
N GLU A 232 27.26 -7.30 -7.84
CA GLU A 232 28.44 -6.96 -7.02
C GLU A 232 29.74 -7.03 -7.82
N LEU A 233 29.84 -7.97 -8.78
CA LEU A 233 30.99 -8.10 -9.70
C LEU A 233 30.95 -7.04 -10.80
N LEU A 234 29.77 -6.70 -11.33
CA LEU A 234 29.59 -5.68 -12.36
C LEU A 234 29.92 -4.27 -11.86
N THR A 235 29.65 -4.02 -10.59
CA THR A 235 29.85 -2.71 -9.96
C THR A 235 31.19 -2.58 -9.24
N GLY A 236 31.95 -3.69 -9.13
CA GLY A 236 33.24 -3.72 -8.41
C GLY A 236 33.07 -3.61 -6.88
N GLU A 237 31.84 -3.80 -6.35
CA GLU A 237 31.64 -3.79 -4.89
C GLU A 237 32.24 -5.00 -4.20
N LYS A 238 32.33 -6.14 -4.89
CA LYS A 238 32.95 -7.38 -4.39
C LYS A 238 33.71 -8.11 -5.48
N THR A 239 34.73 -8.86 -5.05
CA THR A 239 35.42 -9.84 -5.87
C THR A 239 34.71 -11.19 -5.86
N GLN A 240 35.04 -12.09 -6.78
CA GLN A 240 34.49 -13.45 -6.81
C GLN A 240 34.84 -14.21 -5.51
N GLU A 241 36.07 -14.03 -5.03
CA GLU A 241 36.56 -14.66 -3.81
C GLU A 241 35.74 -14.22 -2.57
N GLU A 242 35.41 -12.94 -2.47
CA GLU A 242 34.57 -12.42 -1.38
C GLU A 242 33.14 -12.97 -1.43
N ILE A 243 32.56 -13.12 -2.62
CA ILE A 243 31.24 -13.70 -2.80
C ILE A 243 31.22 -15.17 -2.38
N ASP A 244 32.24 -15.93 -2.81
CA ASP A 244 32.35 -17.34 -2.48
C ASP A 244 32.63 -17.56 -0.98
N ALA A 245 33.45 -16.70 -0.37
CA ALA A 245 33.69 -16.70 1.08
C ALA A 245 32.44 -16.37 1.89
N GLU A 246 31.64 -15.38 1.47
CA GLU A 246 30.35 -15.07 2.11
C GLU A 246 29.34 -16.23 1.98
N ALA A 247 29.29 -16.87 0.81
CA ALA A 247 28.40 -18.00 0.59
C ALA A 247 28.78 -19.18 1.49
N ALA A 248 30.06 -19.48 1.61
CA ALA A 248 30.59 -20.52 2.51
C ALA A 248 30.32 -20.16 4.00
N ALA A 249 30.55 -18.92 4.41
CA ALA A 249 30.29 -18.46 5.77
C ALA A 249 28.77 -18.53 6.12
N LYS A 250 27.90 -18.13 5.19
CA LYS A 250 26.43 -18.27 5.37
C LYS A 250 26.00 -19.73 5.47
N ALA A 251 26.59 -20.62 4.70
CA ALA A 251 26.30 -22.05 4.75
C ALA A 251 26.75 -22.67 6.09
N ALA A 252 27.95 -22.32 6.56
CA ALA A 252 28.50 -22.79 7.83
C ALA A 252 27.74 -22.26 9.06
N ALA A 253 27.31 -21.00 9.01
CA ALA A 253 26.58 -20.34 10.12
C ALA A 253 25.07 -20.66 10.17
N LYS A 254 24.52 -21.35 9.18
CA LYS A 254 23.06 -21.50 9.00
C LYS A 254 22.35 -22.09 10.21
N ALA A 255 22.89 -23.14 10.83
CA ALA A 255 22.23 -23.82 11.96
C ALA A 255 22.23 -22.97 13.25
N SER A 256 23.34 -22.29 13.54
CA SER A 256 23.45 -21.39 14.70
C SER A 256 22.69 -20.09 14.51
N ALA A 257 22.69 -19.54 13.29
CA ALA A 257 21.93 -18.34 12.93
C ALA A 257 20.41 -18.57 13.01
N ASP A 258 19.91 -19.74 12.62
CA ASP A 258 18.49 -20.08 12.71
C ASP A 258 18.00 -20.22 14.15
N ALA A 259 18.81 -20.75 15.08
CA ALA A 259 18.48 -20.81 16.50
C ALA A 259 18.47 -19.42 17.15
N GLU A 260 19.52 -18.62 16.91
CA GLU A 260 19.61 -17.23 17.40
C GLU A 260 18.46 -16.36 16.85
N ALA A 261 18.14 -16.50 15.56
CA ALA A 261 17.05 -15.77 14.93
C ALA A 261 15.69 -16.08 15.57
N LYS A 262 15.42 -17.35 15.92
CA LYS A 262 14.19 -17.75 16.62
C LYS A 262 14.08 -17.14 18.01
N GLU A 263 15.17 -17.07 18.78
CA GLU A 263 15.18 -16.45 20.10
C GLU A 263 14.96 -14.94 20.00
N ILE A 264 15.64 -14.28 19.08
CA ILE A 264 15.46 -12.86 18.82
C ILE A 264 14.01 -12.53 18.39
N GLN A 265 13.42 -13.34 17.50
CA GLN A 265 12.02 -13.20 17.10
C GLN A 265 11.06 -13.34 18.30
N LYS A 266 11.27 -14.33 19.18
CA LYS A 266 10.47 -14.49 20.40
C LYS A 266 10.57 -13.28 21.33
N SER A 267 11.75 -12.66 21.43
CA SER A 267 11.94 -11.44 22.23
C SER A 267 11.13 -10.25 21.72
N VAL A 268 11.00 -10.12 20.39
CA VAL A 268 10.18 -9.06 19.76
C VAL A 268 8.70 -9.21 20.10
N PHE A 269 8.17 -10.44 20.04
CA PHE A 269 6.77 -10.72 20.40
C PHE A 269 6.47 -10.41 21.89
N LYS A 270 7.47 -10.51 22.75
CA LYS A 270 7.36 -10.19 24.18
C LYS A 270 7.61 -8.72 24.51
N ASN A 271 8.08 -7.91 23.57
CA ASN A 271 8.38 -6.50 23.79
C ASN A 271 7.10 -5.66 23.77
N PRO A 272 6.62 -5.13 24.91
CA PRO A 272 5.40 -4.34 24.97
C PRO A 272 5.49 -3.05 24.15
N GLY A 273 6.70 -2.48 23.98
CA GLY A 273 6.92 -1.30 23.16
C GLY A 273 6.55 -1.51 21.69
N VAL A 274 6.84 -2.70 21.15
CA VAL A 274 6.46 -3.06 19.77
C VAL A 274 4.93 -3.10 19.63
N TRP A 275 4.22 -3.66 20.62
CA TRP A 275 2.77 -3.72 20.62
C TRP A 275 2.10 -2.35 20.76
N PHE A 276 2.64 -1.46 21.59
CA PHE A 276 2.16 -0.07 21.67
C PHE A 276 2.30 0.65 20.34
N LEU A 277 3.44 0.47 19.65
CA LEU A 277 3.65 1.07 18.32
C LEU A 277 2.80 0.39 17.24
N ALA A 278 2.58 -0.92 17.33
CA ALA A 278 1.68 -1.64 16.43
C ALA A 278 0.24 -1.15 16.57
N LEU A 279 -0.25 -0.96 17.80
CA LEU A 279 -1.56 -0.39 18.07
C LEU A 279 -1.66 1.07 17.60
N ALA A 280 -0.63 1.89 17.87
CA ALA A 280 -0.58 3.26 17.37
C ALA A 280 -0.67 3.33 15.85
N SER A 281 0.09 2.47 15.17
CA SER A 281 0.01 2.33 13.71
C SER A 281 -1.36 1.82 13.26
N GLY A 282 -1.95 0.86 13.98
CA GLY A 282 -3.30 0.36 13.71
C GLY A 282 -4.34 1.48 13.72
N PHE A 283 -4.37 2.28 14.77
CA PHE A 283 -5.28 3.42 14.89
C PHE A 283 -5.00 4.51 13.84
N MET A 284 -3.74 4.76 13.50
CA MET A 284 -3.39 5.66 12.39
C MET A 284 -3.94 5.12 11.06
N TYR A 285 -3.88 3.80 10.83
CA TYR A 285 -4.43 3.17 9.64
C TYR A 285 -5.96 3.26 9.60
N VAL A 286 -6.66 3.18 10.75
CA VAL A 286 -8.11 3.47 10.81
C VAL A 286 -8.39 4.84 10.21
N ALA A 287 -7.77 5.89 10.71
CA ALA A 287 -8.00 7.26 10.25
C ALA A 287 -7.53 7.49 8.79
N ARG A 288 -6.44 6.81 8.38
CA ARG A 288 -5.94 6.87 7.01
C ARG A 288 -6.93 6.25 6.02
N TYR A 289 -7.34 5.01 6.27
CA TYR A 289 -8.23 4.27 5.37
C TYR A 289 -9.67 4.80 5.41
N ALA A 290 -10.08 5.47 6.50
CA ALA A 290 -11.34 6.18 6.60
C ALA A 290 -11.53 7.17 5.43
N VAL A 291 -10.63 8.13 5.29
CA VAL A 291 -10.74 9.13 4.22
C VAL A 291 -10.39 8.55 2.85
N ASN A 292 -9.40 7.64 2.77
CA ASN A 292 -9.08 6.99 1.51
C ASN A 292 -10.25 6.15 0.97
N GLY A 293 -10.99 5.49 1.86
CA GLY A 293 -12.11 4.61 1.51
C GLY A 293 -13.46 5.33 1.38
N TRP A 294 -13.68 6.39 2.15
CA TRP A 294 -14.99 7.04 2.27
C TRP A 294 -14.96 8.55 1.99
N GLY A 295 -13.78 9.12 1.77
CA GLY A 295 -13.62 10.57 1.60
C GLY A 295 -14.37 11.13 0.40
N VAL A 296 -14.46 10.40 -0.70
CA VAL A 296 -15.26 10.78 -1.87
C VAL A 296 -16.73 10.88 -1.48
N LEU A 297 -17.28 9.85 -0.81
CA LEU A 297 -18.66 9.82 -0.32
C LEU A 297 -18.95 10.98 0.65
N VAL A 298 -18.00 11.34 1.53
CA VAL A 298 -18.14 12.49 2.44
C VAL A 298 -18.28 13.79 1.66
N LEU A 299 -17.48 13.98 0.61
CA LEU A 299 -17.56 15.18 -0.23
C LEU A 299 -18.85 15.23 -1.06
N GLU A 300 -19.29 14.08 -1.60
CA GLU A 300 -20.58 13.97 -2.28
C GLU A 300 -21.74 14.31 -1.33
N GLY A 301 -21.65 13.87 -0.06
CA GLY A 301 -22.60 14.26 0.98
C GLY A 301 -22.61 15.76 1.31
N LYS A 302 -21.52 16.49 0.98
CA LYS A 302 -21.43 17.94 1.05
C LYS A 302 -21.90 18.66 -0.23
N GLY A 303 -22.36 17.91 -1.25
CA GLY A 303 -22.85 18.47 -2.52
C GLY A 303 -21.81 18.58 -3.63
N PHE A 304 -20.60 18.02 -3.47
CA PHE A 304 -19.61 17.97 -4.55
C PHE A 304 -19.97 16.88 -5.57
N GLU A 305 -19.79 17.17 -6.85
CA GLU A 305 -19.85 16.15 -7.89
C GLU A 305 -18.73 15.11 -7.72
N THR A 306 -18.97 13.84 -8.11
CA THR A 306 -18.02 12.75 -7.96
C THR A 306 -16.63 13.10 -8.53
N THR A 307 -16.57 13.71 -9.72
CA THR A 307 -15.30 14.11 -10.36
C THR A 307 -14.55 15.13 -9.51
N GLN A 308 -15.24 16.12 -8.97
CA GLN A 308 -14.64 17.13 -8.12
C GLN A 308 -14.19 16.54 -6.78
N ALA A 309 -15.02 15.70 -6.17
CA ALA A 309 -14.72 15.01 -4.92
C ALA A 309 -13.47 14.14 -5.06
N THR A 310 -13.34 13.36 -6.13
CA THR A 310 -12.17 12.52 -6.39
C THR A 310 -10.91 13.34 -6.63
N MET A 311 -10.99 14.45 -7.35
CA MET A 311 -9.86 15.38 -7.53
C MET A 311 -9.38 15.95 -6.19
N ILE A 312 -10.29 16.39 -5.31
CA ILE A 312 -9.95 16.89 -3.98
C ILE A 312 -9.28 15.80 -3.14
N VAL A 313 -9.85 14.59 -3.09
CA VAL A 313 -9.27 13.47 -2.32
C VAL A 313 -7.89 13.06 -2.87
N SER A 314 -7.67 13.15 -4.20
CA SER A 314 -6.38 12.81 -4.81
C SER A 314 -5.21 13.65 -4.27
N ILE A 315 -5.48 14.90 -3.87
CA ILE A 315 -4.46 15.81 -3.31
C ILE A 315 -3.76 15.19 -2.10
N ASN A 316 -4.50 14.45 -1.27
CA ASN A 316 -3.93 13.74 -0.14
C ASN A 316 -2.81 12.77 -0.54
N ALA A 317 -2.98 12.04 -1.63
CA ALA A 317 -1.96 11.10 -2.12
C ALA A 317 -0.71 11.84 -2.64
N TRP A 318 -0.90 12.89 -3.44
CA TRP A 318 0.20 13.69 -3.96
C TRP A 318 0.99 14.39 -2.85
N CYS A 319 0.31 15.01 -1.88
CA CYS A 319 0.94 15.63 -0.72
C CYS A 319 1.60 14.59 0.20
N GLY A 320 1.12 13.35 0.21
CA GLY A 320 1.72 12.24 0.96
C GLY A 320 3.15 11.93 0.52
N ILE A 321 3.50 12.12 -0.75
CA ILE A 321 4.88 11.98 -1.25
C ILE A 321 5.79 12.98 -0.55
N PHE A 322 5.37 14.25 -0.50
CA PHE A 322 6.15 15.30 0.17
C PHE A 322 6.25 15.05 1.68
N GLY A 323 5.17 14.60 2.32
CA GLY A 323 5.18 14.22 3.75
C GLY A 323 6.18 13.09 4.05
N THR A 324 6.25 12.08 3.18
CA THR A 324 7.20 10.98 3.31
C THR A 324 8.65 11.46 3.19
N VAL A 325 8.96 12.33 2.22
CA VAL A 325 10.29 12.92 2.07
C VAL A 325 10.62 13.83 3.26
N LEU A 326 9.65 14.63 3.70
CA LEU A 326 9.79 15.53 4.84
C LEU A 326 10.10 14.77 6.14
N SER A 327 9.57 13.56 6.32
CA SER A 327 9.81 12.75 7.52
C SER A 327 11.29 12.46 7.75
N GLY A 328 12.04 12.12 6.69
CA GLY A 328 13.48 11.90 6.77
C GLY A 328 14.23 13.17 7.16
N PHE A 329 13.90 14.30 6.52
CA PHE A 329 14.51 15.59 6.84
C PHE A 329 14.22 16.04 8.28
N LEU A 330 12.97 15.90 8.73
CA LEU A 330 12.57 16.21 10.10
C LEU A 330 13.35 15.37 11.11
N SER A 331 13.36 14.04 10.92
CA SER A 331 14.07 13.13 11.82
C SER A 331 15.56 13.47 11.92
N ASP A 332 16.24 13.57 10.79
CA ASP A 332 17.70 13.54 10.78
C ASP A 332 18.32 14.92 11.03
N LYS A 333 17.74 15.98 10.42
CA LYS A 333 18.33 17.31 10.49
C LYS A 333 17.72 18.21 11.57
N LEU A 334 16.40 18.19 11.74
CA LEU A 334 15.73 19.11 12.63
C LEU A 334 15.65 18.56 14.07
N PHE A 335 15.35 17.28 14.21
CA PHE A 335 15.12 16.64 15.53
C PHE A 335 16.23 15.67 15.94
N LYS A 336 17.39 15.68 15.27
CA LYS A 336 18.62 14.93 15.65
C LYS A 336 18.37 13.44 15.94
N GLY A 337 17.51 12.79 15.15
CA GLY A 337 17.14 11.39 15.32
C GLY A 337 15.95 11.14 16.24
N ASP A 338 15.38 12.16 16.89
CA ASP A 338 14.11 12.01 17.60
C ASP A 338 12.96 11.93 16.60
N ARG A 339 12.18 10.85 16.68
CA ARG A 339 11.01 10.59 15.84
C ARG A 339 9.69 10.79 16.58
N GLN A 340 9.71 10.94 17.89
CA GLN A 340 8.49 11.04 18.69
C GLN A 340 7.86 12.42 18.58
N LEU A 341 8.68 13.46 18.71
CA LEU A 341 8.17 14.84 18.61
C LEU A 341 7.61 15.16 17.21
N PRO A 342 8.29 14.87 16.09
CA PRO A 342 7.68 15.07 14.77
C PRO A 342 6.48 14.16 14.50
N ALA A 343 6.41 12.94 15.06
CA ALA A 343 5.22 12.11 14.99
C ALA A 343 4.03 12.71 15.76
N LEU A 344 4.28 13.30 16.94
CA LEU A 344 3.26 13.99 17.72
C LEU A 344 2.70 15.21 16.95
N VAL A 345 3.58 16.06 16.41
CA VAL A 345 3.17 17.23 15.61
C VAL A 345 2.36 16.80 14.38
N ALA A 346 2.83 15.79 13.66
CA ALA A 346 2.09 15.24 12.51
C ALA A 346 0.74 14.62 12.93
N GLY A 347 0.67 13.97 14.09
CA GLY A 347 -0.58 13.42 14.64
C GLY A 347 -1.60 14.51 14.96
N ILE A 348 -1.17 15.59 15.60
CA ILE A 348 -2.04 16.75 15.88
C ILE A 348 -2.52 17.38 14.57
N LEU A 349 -1.62 17.59 13.61
CA LEU A 349 -1.95 18.13 12.30
C LEU A 349 -2.96 17.24 11.56
N HIS A 350 -2.82 15.91 11.68
CA HIS A 350 -3.75 14.96 11.10
C HIS A 350 -5.15 15.07 11.71
N VAL A 351 -5.27 15.21 13.04
CA VAL A 351 -6.56 15.42 13.73
C VAL A 351 -7.20 16.72 13.27
N ILE A 352 -6.44 17.82 13.24
CA ILE A 352 -6.92 19.12 12.78
C ILE A 352 -7.45 19.01 11.34
N SER A 353 -6.69 18.34 10.46
CA SER A 353 -7.11 18.14 9.06
C SER A 353 -8.39 17.34 8.92
N LEU A 354 -8.60 16.31 9.76
CA LEU A 354 -9.84 15.52 9.80
C LEU A 354 -11.04 16.35 10.28
N ILE A 355 -10.86 17.17 11.31
CA ILE A 355 -11.91 18.07 11.81
C ILE A 355 -12.31 19.08 10.73
N ILE A 356 -11.34 19.69 10.06
CA ILE A 356 -11.60 20.61 8.94
C ILE A 356 -12.31 19.87 7.80
N PHE A 357 -11.84 18.66 7.47
CA PHE A 357 -12.45 17.86 6.40
C PHE A 357 -13.90 17.46 6.71
N LEU A 358 -14.21 17.07 7.93
CA LEU A 358 -15.56 16.62 8.28
C LEU A 358 -16.54 17.78 8.52
N TYR A 359 -16.09 18.83 9.17
CA TYR A 359 -16.96 19.89 9.69
C TYR A 359 -16.70 21.29 9.08
N GLY A 360 -15.70 21.45 8.21
CA GLY A 360 -15.35 22.75 7.61
C GLY A 360 -16.28 23.23 6.50
N GLY A 361 -17.39 22.54 6.25
CA GLY A 361 -18.40 22.94 5.26
C GLY A 361 -18.06 22.48 3.83
N ASP A 362 -18.72 23.14 2.86
CA ASP A 362 -18.74 22.79 1.43
C ASP A 362 -17.77 23.61 0.56
N SER A 363 -16.95 24.47 1.15
CA SER A 363 -15.95 25.24 0.40
C SER A 363 -14.86 24.33 -0.19
N VAL A 364 -14.64 24.45 -1.51
CA VAL A 364 -13.54 23.74 -2.22
C VAL A 364 -12.20 24.05 -1.56
N ALA A 365 -11.91 25.33 -1.27
CA ALA A 365 -10.64 25.76 -0.71
C ALA A 365 -10.38 25.12 0.67
N ILE A 366 -11.39 25.03 1.53
CA ILE A 366 -11.28 24.43 2.85
C ILE A 366 -11.03 22.93 2.75
N ASN A 367 -11.74 22.21 1.87
CA ASN A 367 -11.55 20.78 1.68
C ASN A 367 -10.19 20.45 1.01
N VAL A 368 -9.73 21.29 0.08
CA VAL A 368 -8.37 21.19 -0.49
C VAL A 368 -7.31 21.41 0.59
N LEU A 369 -7.44 22.44 1.43
CA LEU A 369 -6.52 22.68 2.54
C LEU A 369 -6.48 21.48 3.49
N ALA A 370 -7.64 20.91 3.84
CA ALA A 370 -7.72 19.71 4.68
C ALA A 370 -6.95 18.54 4.06
N MET A 371 -7.06 18.30 2.74
CA MET A 371 -6.35 17.23 2.05
C MET A 371 -4.84 17.49 1.96
N ILE A 372 -4.39 18.73 1.77
CA ILE A 372 -2.96 19.08 1.81
C ILE A 372 -2.38 18.78 3.20
N LEU A 373 -2.97 19.33 4.25
CA LEU A 373 -2.51 19.13 5.62
C LEU A 373 -2.49 17.63 6.00
N ARG A 374 -3.56 16.92 5.61
CA ARG A 374 -3.67 15.50 5.85
C ARG A 374 -2.62 14.69 5.11
N GLY A 375 -2.40 14.96 3.85
CA GLY A 375 -1.40 14.25 3.03
C GLY A 375 0.00 14.40 3.62
N LEU A 376 0.40 15.61 3.98
CA LEU A 376 1.69 15.87 4.64
C LEU A 376 1.80 15.11 5.96
N ALA A 377 0.78 15.20 6.81
CA ALA A 377 0.76 14.56 8.13
C ALA A 377 0.82 13.02 8.02
N ILE A 378 -0.01 12.42 7.17
CA ILE A 378 -0.03 10.96 6.96
C ILE A 378 1.27 10.47 6.35
N GLY A 379 1.89 11.21 5.41
CA GLY A 379 3.20 10.86 4.85
C GLY A 379 4.27 10.72 5.94
N VAL A 380 4.31 11.65 6.90
CA VAL A 380 5.21 11.59 8.06
C VAL A 380 4.86 10.41 8.99
N LEU A 381 3.58 10.25 9.33
CA LEU A 381 3.12 9.21 10.26
C LEU A 381 3.34 7.80 9.73
N ILE A 382 3.15 7.55 8.43
CA ILE A 382 3.42 6.25 7.81
C ILE A 382 4.89 5.86 7.97
N CYS A 383 5.82 6.79 7.79
CA CYS A 383 7.23 6.51 7.97
C CYS A 383 7.57 6.18 9.43
N PHE A 384 7.06 6.94 10.36
CA PHE A 384 7.41 6.79 11.77
C PHE A 384 6.63 5.67 12.46
N LEU A 385 5.30 5.75 12.50
CA LEU A 385 4.45 4.74 13.15
C LEU A 385 4.36 3.46 12.33
N GLY A 386 4.41 3.58 10.99
CA GLY A 386 4.34 2.42 10.09
C GLY A 386 5.56 1.50 10.15
N GLY A 387 6.67 1.96 10.75
CA GLY A 387 7.84 1.09 10.84
C GLY A 387 9.04 1.62 11.60
N LEU A 388 9.53 2.82 11.32
CA LEU A 388 10.83 3.26 11.81
C LEU A 388 10.93 3.28 13.35
N MET A 389 9.90 3.74 14.05
CA MET A 389 9.91 3.75 15.51
C MET A 389 9.94 2.35 16.12
N ALA A 390 9.34 1.35 15.45
CA ALA A 390 9.39 -0.04 15.91
C ALA A 390 10.77 -0.67 15.66
N VAL A 391 11.43 -0.30 14.57
CA VAL A 391 12.80 -0.75 14.27
C VAL A 391 13.80 -0.20 15.28
N ASP A 392 13.62 1.03 15.77
CA ASP A 392 14.52 1.68 16.71
C ASP A 392 14.57 1.01 18.10
N ILE A 393 13.53 0.32 18.49
CA ILE A 393 13.41 -0.30 19.82
C ILE A 393 13.70 -1.80 19.85
N VAL A 394 14.18 -2.34 18.73
CA VAL A 394 14.55 -3.75 18.59
C VAL A 394 15.96 -3.90 17.99
N PRO A 395 16.67 -5.00 18.24
CA PRO A 395 17.93 -5.29 17.56
C PRO A 395 17.77 -5.31 16.02
N ARG A 396 18.80 -4.88 15.28
CA ARG A 396 18.76 -4.85 13.80
C ARG A 396 18.32 -6.17 13.17
N LYS A 397 18.75 -7.32 13.72
CA LYS A 397 18.35 -8.67 13.27
C LYS A 397 16.85 -8.95 13.45
N ALA A 398 16.16 -8.18 14.27
CA ALA A 398 14.74 -8.34 14.59
C ALA A 398 13.82 -7.32 13.88
N SER A 399 14.37 -6.39 13.12
CA SER A 399 13.62 -5.31 12.45
C SER A 399 12.49 -5.84 11.57
N GLY A 400 12.73 -6.92 10.82
CA GLY A 400 11.71 -7.55 9.97
C GLY A 400 10.51 -8.08 10.77
N SER A 401 10.75 -8.68 11.94
CA SER A 401 9.68 -9.19 12.81
C SER A 401 8.86 -8.05 13.40
N ALA A 402 9.51 -6.97 13.83
CA ALA A 402 8.82 -5.78 14.35
C ALA A 402 7.94 -5.12 13.26
N LEU A 403 8.49 -4.93 12.05
CA LEU A 403 7.74 -4.43 10.89
C LEU A 403 6.58 -5.34 10.51
N GLY A 404 6.76 -6.66 10.61
CA GLY A 404 5.72 -7.65 10.36
C GLY A 404 4.54 -7.50 11.32
N ILE A 405 4.81 -7.37 12.64
CA ILE A 405 3.77 -7.17 13.67
C ILE A 405 3.03 -5.85 13.43
N VAL A 406 3.77 -4.74 13.25
CA VAL A 406 3.18 -3.42 12.99
C VAL A 406 2.31 -3.46 11.74
N GLY A 407 2.80 -4.03 10.65
CA GLY A 407 2.05 -4.13 9.40
C GLY A 407 0.79 -4.98 9.52
N LEU A 408 0.87 -6.14 10.20
CA LEU A 408 -0.27 -7.03 10.41
C LEU A 408 -1.38 -6.33 11.20
N VAL A 409 -1.04 -5.73 12.34
CA VAL A 409 -2.00 -5.01 13.19
C VAL A 409 -2.62 -3.85 12.41
N SER A 410 -1.80 -3.09 11.67
CA SER A 410 -2.28 -1.96 10.87
C SER A 410 -3.34 -2.37 9.85
N TYR A 411 -3.13 -3.46 9.13
CA TYR A 411 -4.10 -3.93 8.13
C TYR A 411 -5.34 -4.57 8.75
N ILE A 412 -5.23 -5.24 9.90
CA ILE A 412 -6.40 -5.73 10.65
C ILE A 412 -7.28 -4.54 11.06
N PHE A 413 -6.70 -3.49 11.61
CA PHE A 413 -7.43 -2.28 12.01
C PHE A 413 -8.05 -1.57 10.80
N ALA A 414 -7.32 -1.42 9.69
CA ALA A 414 -7.85 -0.85 8.45
C ALA A 414 -9.03 -1.66 7.89
N SER A 415 -8.96 -2.99 7.96
CA SER A 415 -10.03 -3.86 7.49
C SER A 415 -11.28 -3.74 8.38
N THR A 416 -11.09 -3.79 9.69
CA THR A 416 -12.18 -3.65 10.67
C THR A 416 -12.86 -2.29 10.55
N GLN A 417 -12.08 -1.23 10.32
CA GLN A 417 -12.57 0.14 10.13
C GLN A 417 -13.54 0.23 8.96
N ASP A 418 -13.26 -0.43 7.82
CA ASP A 418 -14.15 -0.35 6.65
C ASP A 418 -15.52 -0.95 6.94
N ILE A 419 -15.61 -2.07 7.67
CA ILE A 419 -16.87 -2.67 8.10
C ILE A 419 -17.62 -1.73 9.06
N VAL A 420 -16.93 -1.26 10.10
CA VAL A 420 -17.55 -0.41 11.14
C VAL A 420 -18.03 0.91 10.54
N SER A 421 -17.22 1.52 9.66
CA SER A 421 -17.62 2.75 8.97
C SER A 421 -18.83 2.53 8.07
N GLY A 422 -18.89 1.43 7.32
CA GLY A 422 -20.05 1.10 6.49
C GLY A 422 -21.32 0.97 7.32
N ILE A 423 -21.27 0.28 8.46
CA ILE A 423 -22.41 0.13 9.38
C ILE A 423 -22.85 1.49 9.94
N LEU A 424 -21.92 2.34 10.36
CA LEU A 424 -22.24 3.65 10.93
C LEU A 424 -22.80 4.60 9.86
N ILE A 425 -22.31 4.53 8.64
CA ILE A 425 -22.80 5.31 7.50
C ILE A 425 -24.23 4.87 7.15
N ASP A 426 -24.51 3.57 7.07
CA ASP A 426 -25.87 3.09 6.81
C ASP A 426 -26.84 3.51 7.92
N LYS A 427 -26.43 3.46 9.20
CA LYS A 427 -27.24 3.96 10.32
C LYS A 427 -27.51 5.46 10.26
N GLY A 428 -26.58 6.25 9.75
CA GLY A 428 -26.73 7.69 9.54
C GLY A 428 -27.44 8.05 8.24
N THR A 429 -27.80 7.07 7.39
CA THR A 429 -28.44 7.32 6.10
C THR A 429 -29.95 7.43 6.27
N THR A 430 -30.52 8.54 5.82
CA THR A 430 -31.96 8.78 5.72
C THR A 430 -32.36 9.02 4.27
N VAL A 431 -33.59 8.69 3.91
CA VAL A 431 -34.11 8.94 2.57
C VAL A 431 -35.21 10.02 2.67
N VAL A 432 -35.00 11.16 2.01
CA VAL A 432 -35.95 12.26 1.93
C VAL A 432 -36.22 12.54 0.44
N ASP A 433 -37.44 12.48 0.03
CA ASP A 433 -37.88 12.68 -1.37
C ASP A 433 -37.13 11.81 -2.38
N GLY A 434 -36.80 10.57 -2.00
CA GLY A 434 -36.05 9.61 -2.84
C GLY A 434 -34.53 9.85 -2.88
N VAL A 435 -34.02 10.89 -2.23
CA VAL A 435 -32.59 11.20 -2.15
C VAL A 435 -32.02 10.71 -0.83
N LYS A 436 -30.85 10.05 -0.86
CA LYS A 436 -30.16 9.59 0.33
C LYS A 436 -29.34 10.72 0.94
N HIS A 437 -29.63 11.06 2.17
CA HIS A 437 -28.86 11.99 3.01
C HIS A 437 -28.09 11.20 4.05
N ILE A 438 -26.79 11.46 4.16
CA ILE A 438 -25.88 10.71 5.04
C ILE A 438 -25.38 11.64 6.14
N ASP A 439 -25.63 11.29 7.39
CA ASP A 439 -25.02 11.92 8.56
C ASP A 439 -23.71 11.21 8.92
N PHE A 440 -22.60 11.90 8.75
CA PHE A 440 -21.26 11.39 9.04
C PHE A 440 -20.81 11.62 10.50
N THR A 441 -21.66 12.12 11.38
CA THR A 441 -21.29 12.51 12.75
C THR A 441 -20.74 11.34 13.54
N GLN A 442 -21.45 10.20 13.59
CA GLN A 442 -21.01 9.03 14.37
C GLN A 442 -19.71 8.42 13.83
N VAL A 443 -19.62 8.27 12.52
CA VAL A 443 -18.41 7.73 11.89
C VAL A 443 -17.24 8.70 12.01
N GLY A 444 -17.50 10.01 12.01
CA GLY A 444 -16.51 11.06 12.25
C GLY A 444 -15.88 10.96 13.63
N TYR A 445 -16.67 10.69 14.67
CA TYR A 445 -16.13 10.45 16.03
C TYR A 445 -15.20 9.25 16.08
N LEU A 446 -15.55 8.16 15.39
CA LEU A 446 -14.66 6.99 15.27
C LEU A 446 -13.33 7.36 14.62
N TRP A 447 -13.34 8.09 13.50
CA TRP A 447 -12.14 8.44 12.76
C TRP A 447 -11.24 9.41 13.51
N ILE A 448 -11.83 10.45 14.13
CA ILE A 448 -11.10 11.43 14.93
C ILE A 448 -10.55 10.77 16.21
N GLY A 449 -11.35 9.95 16.89
CA GLY A 449 -10.92 9.23 18.08
C GLY A 449 -9.73 8.30 17.79
N ALA A 450 -9.78 7.57 16.68
CA ALA A 450 -8.66 6.74 16.22
C ALA A 450 -7.41 7.58 15.92
N ALA A 451 -7.56 8.71 15.23
CA ALA A 451 -6.44 9.61 14.96
C ALA A 451 -5.81 10.13 16.26
N ILE A 452 -6.59 10.50 17.28
CA ILE A 452 -6.11 10.95 18.59
C ILE A 452 -5.34 9.83 19.30
N ILE A 453 -5.90 8.63 19.37
CA ILE A 453 -5.26 7.47 20.02
C ILE A 453 -3.92 7.15 19.33
N SER A 454 -3.83 7.29 18.01
CA SER A 454 -2.64 6.92 17.22
C SER A 454 -1.38 7.67 17.64
N PHE A 455 -1.47 8.95 18.03
CA PHE A 455 -0.30 9.73 18.44
C PHE A 455 -0.12 9.81 19.96
N ILE A 456 -1.14 9.47 20.75
CA ILE A 456 -1.02 9.40 22.21
C ILE A 456 -0.30 8.11 22.63
N LEU A 457 -0.59 6.98 22.02
CA LEU A 457 0.02 5.69 22.37
C LEU A 457 1.56 5.69 22.36
N PRO A 458 2.26 6.27 21.38
CA PRO A 458 3.71 6.34 21.39
C PRO A 458 4.31 7.08 22.57
N LEU A 459 3.57 8.01 23.20
CA LEU A 459 4.03 8.78 24.34
C LEU A 459 4.34 7.89 25.57
N PHE A 460 3.67 6.74 25.70
CA PHE A 460 3.95 5.77 26.77
C PHE A 460 5.36 5.13 26.66
N ASN A 461 5.96 5.13 25.46
CA ASN A 461 7.30 4.63 25.23
C ASN A 461 8.38 5.73 25.33
N TRP A 462 8.02 7.01 25.45
CA TRP A 462 8.94 8.14 25.37
C TRP A 462 10.01 8.10 26.47
N LYS A 463 9.62 7.87 27.71
CA LYS A 463 10.53 7.85 28.86
C LYS A 463 11.53 6.69 28.88
N LYS A 464 11.22 5.56 28.20
CA LYS A 464 12.11 4.40 28.15
C LYS A 464 13.30 4.61 27.21
N ARG A 465 13.13 5.42 26.17
CA ARG A 465 14.17 5.70 25.18
C ARG A 465 15.19 6.72 25.69
N GLN A 466 14.76 7.72 26.45
CA GLN A 466 15.68 8.70 27.07
C GLN A 466 16.65 8.09 28.08
N LYS A 467 16.35 6.89 28.61
CA LYS A 467 17.25 6.14 29.51
C LYS A 467 18.20 5.19 28.76
N ALA A 468 17.99 4.97 27.45
CA ALA A 468 18.78 4.04 26.62
C ALA A 468 19.76 4.77 25.68
N LEU A 469 19.68 6.10 25.55
CA LEU A 469 20.64 7.02 24.93
C LEU A 469 21.51 7.67 25.99
#